data_40ce45b6684f7ca3f1d65284406668db
#
_entry.id   40ce45b6684f7ca3f1d65284406668db
#
_cell.length_a   1.000
_cell.length_b   1.000
_cell.length_c   1.000
_cell.angle_alpha   90.00
_cell.angle_beta   90.00
_cell.angle_gamma   90.00
#
_symmetry.space_group_name_H-M   'P 1'
#
loop_
_entity.id
_entity.type
_entity.pdbx_description
1 polymer ?
#
loop_
_entity_poly.entity_id
_entity_poly.type
_entity_poly.pdbx_seq_one_letter_code
_entity_poly.pdbx_strand_id
1 'polypeptide(L)'
;MNAVTQAELLRSLPPARRYARALTGSQTAGDGLVASALRGGLPPLPARLALYAGVTRLAPPPAPTPGGGASLSPRHRQLLLLTALEELSVADAATVVGVPLDVAETELAEARDALRRAAATEILVIEDEPIIAMDVRQLVEACGHRVVGVAASEAQAVRLAQQKRPRLILADVNLGAGGDGITAVNRIQRELKVPVIFVTAYPERLLTAEQVEPAFVISKPFEPLALAIATYQAVSSTVPLD
;
A
#
# COMPACT_ATOMS: atom_id res chain seq x y z
N MET A 1 -18.48 -28.62 7.27
CA MET A 1 -17.29 -27.74 7.29
C MET A 1 -16.43 -28.13 6.10
N ASN A 2 -16.45 -27.33 5.01
CA ASN A 2 -15.59 -27.62 3.86
C ASN A 2 -14.14 -27.34 4.26
N ALA A 3 -13.31 -28.38 4.18
CA ALA A 3 -11.87 -28.19 4.34
C ALA A 3 -11.38 -27.27 3.21
N VAL A 4 -10.69 -26.21 3.57
CA VAL A 4 -10.03 -25.30 2.60
C VAL A 4 -9.10 -26.13 1.74
N THR A 5 -9.29 -26.10 0.41
CA THR A 5 -8.46 -26.88 -0.49
C THR A 5 -7.07 -26.24 -0.65
N GLN A 6 -6.05 -27.07 -0.89
CA GLN A 6 -4.70 -26.56 -1.17
C GLN A 6 -4.65 -25.58 -2.35
N ALA A 7 -5.48 -25.82 -3.37
CA ALA A 7 -5.57 -24.94 -4.53
C ALA A 7 -6.15 -23.55 -4.20
N GLU A 8 -7.12 -23.48 -3.30
CA GLU A 8 -7.68 -22.20 -2.82
C GLU A 8 -6.69 -21.42 -1.97
N LEU A 9 -5.93 -22.11 -1.11
CA LEU A 9 -4.86 -21.49 -0.36
C LEU A 9 -3.78 -20.91 -1.26
N LEU A 10 -3.31 -21.66 -2.26
CA LEU A 10 -2.29 -21.19 -3.19
C LEU A 10 -2.75 -19.93 -3.96
N ARG A 11 -4.00 -19.89 -4.41
CA ARG A 11 -4.58 -18.72 -5.07
C ARG A 11 -4.71 -17.51 -4.15
N SER A 12 -4.84 -17.74 -2.85
CA SER A 12 -5.01 -16.69 -1.84
C SER A 12 -3.68 -16.16 -1.28
N LEU A 13 -2.53 -16.79 -1.59
CA LEU A 13 -1.22 -16.36 -1.12
C LEU A 13 -0.78 -14.99 -1.64
N PRO A 14 -0.86 -14.68 -2.95
CA PRO A 14 -0.42 -13.37 -3.44
C PRO A 14 -1.13 -12.19 -2.76
N PRO A 15 -2.48 -12.16 -2.67
CA PRO A 15 -3.16 -11.09 -1.96
C PRO A 15 -2.83 -11.06 -0.45
N ALA A 16 -2.68 -12.23 0.21
CA ALA A 16 -2.30 -12.26 1.62
C ALA A 16 -0.89 -11.70 1.86
N ARG A 17 0.07 -11.95 0.96
CA ARG A 17 1.41 -11.35 0.99
C ARG A 17 1.33 -9.84 0.80
N ARG A 18 0.55 -9.36 -0.17
CA ARG A 18 0.34 -7.92 -0.39
C ARG A 18 -0.20 -7.23 0.87
N TYR A 19 -1.24 -7.78 1.46
CA TYR A 19 -1.82 -7.28 2.71
C TYR A 19 -0.80 -7.28 3.88
N ALA A 20 -0.07 -8.37 4.08
CA ALA A 20 0.93 -8.49 5.13
C ALA A 20 2.08 -7.49 4.96
N ARG A 21 2.54 -7.27 3.72
CA ARG A 21 3.56 -6.26 3.38
C ARG A 21 3.05 -4.85 3.63
N ALA A 22 1.80 -4.57 3.25
CA ALA A 22 1.18 -3.29 3.55
C ALA A 22 1.04 -3.04 5.06
N LEU A 23 0.79 -4.06 5.87
CA LEU A 23 0.77 -3.95 7.34
C LEU A 23 2.15 -3.69 7.95
N THR A 24 3.19 -4.30 7.42
CA THR A 24 4.54 -4.26 8.01
C THR A 24 5.44 -3.19 7.40
N GLY A 25 5.11 -2.69 6.20
CA GLY A 25 5.99 -1.82 5.42
C GLY A 25 7.24 -2.53 4.87
N SER A 26 7.32 -3.86 4.95
CA SER A 26 8.50 -4.65 4.59
C SER A 26 8.11 -5.96 3.93
N GLN A 27 8.77 -6.30 2.83
CA GLN A 27 8.60 -7.59 2.15
C GLN A 27 8.94 -8.76 3.07
N THR A 28 10.13 -8.75 3.65
CA THR A 28 10.62 -9.83 4.51
C THR A 28 9.72 -10.05 5.73
N ALA A 29 9.33 -8.96 6.40
CA ALA A 29 8.44 -9.04 7.55
C ALA A 29 7.03 -9.51 7.16
N GLY A 30 6.49 -9.01 6.05
CA GLY A 30 5.18 -9.41 5.55
C GLY A 30 5.13 -10.89 5.15
N ASP A 31 6.11 -11.36 4.39
CA ASP A 31 6.19 -12.76 3.99
C ASP A 31 6.40 -13.69 5.21
N GLY A 32 7.16 -13.23 6.20
CA GLY A 32 7.31 -13.90 7.49
C GLY A 32 6.01 -14.04 8.27
N LEU A 33 5.14 -13.02 8.24
CA LEU A 33 3.80 -13.08 8.85
C LEU A 33 2.92 -14.12 8.17
N VAL A 34 2.88 -14.15 6.83
CA VAL A 34 2.10 -15.15 6.08
C VAL A 34 2.57 -16.56 6.40
N ALA A 35 3.88 -16.80 6.38
CA ALA A 35 4.46 -18.09 6.73
C ALA A 35 4.13 -18.51 8.17
N SER A 36 4.13 -17.57 9.11
CA SER A 36 3.77 -17.81 10.50
C SER A 36 2.27 -18.10 10.68
N ALA A 37 1.41 -17.39 9.95
CA ALA A 37 -0.03 -17.66 9.95
C ALA A 37 -0.36 -19.08 9.45
N LEU A 38 0.30 -19.52 8.38
CA LEU A 38 0.14 -20.87 7.84
C LEU A 38 0.60 -21.94 8.84
N ARG A 39 1.74 -21.75 9.51
CA ARG A 39 2.25 -22.69 10.52
C ARG A 39 1.41 -22.74 11.80
N GLY A 40 0.86 -21.60 12.21
CA GLY A 40 0.06 -21.48 13.44
C GLY A 40 -1.38 -21.99 13.32
N GLY A 41 -1.78 -22.41 12.12
CA GLY A 41 -3.14 -22.82 11.81
C GLY A 41 -4.07 -21.64 11.49
N LEU A 42 -4.90 -21.85 10.50
CA LEU A 42 -5.86 -20.87 10.01
C LEU A 42 -7.24 -21.09 10.68
N PRO A 43 -8.02 -20.01 10.91
CA PRO A 43 -9.39 -20.14 11.41
C PRO A 43 -10.29 -20.82 10.36
N PRO A 44 -11.44 -21.40 10.78
CA PRO A 44 -12.37 -22.11 9.91
C PRO A 44 -13.22 -21.12 9.06
N LEU A 45 -12.55 -20.36 8.21
CA LEU A 45 -13.09 -19.39 7.27
C LEU A 45 -12.71 -19.79 5.82
N PRO A 46 -13.36 -19.22 4.80
CA PRO A 46 -12.89 -19.36 3.41
C PRO A 46 -11.41 -19.01 3.30
N ALA A 47 -10.65 -19.70 2.43
CA ALA A 47 -9.18 -19.64 2.35
C ALA A 47 -8.59 -18.21 2.39
N ARG A 48 -9.17 -17.31 1.60
CA ARG A 48 -8.74 -15.91 1.55
C ARG A 48 -8.94 -15.18 2.87
N LEU A 49 -10.12 -15.28 3.47
CA LEU A 49 -10.43 -14.66 4.77
C LEU A 49 -9.62 -15.29 5.90
N ALA A 50 -9.43 -16.61 5.86
CA ALA A 50 -8.63 -17.33 6.84
C ALA A 50 -7.17 -16.88 6.87
N LEU A 51 -6.56 -16.66 5.69
CA LEU A 51 -5.22 -16.11 5.57
C LEU A 51 -5.13 -14.68 6.10
N TYR A 52 -6.08 -13.80 5.71
CA TYR A 52 -6.12 -12.44 6.24
C TYR A 52 -6.28 -12.41 7.76
N ALA A 53 -7.18 -13.22 8.32
CA ALA A 53 -7.37 -13.29 9.77
C ALA A 53 -6.12 -13.81 10.50
N GLY A 54 -5.44 -14.80 9.92
CA GLY A 54 -4.16 -15.30 10.45
C GLY A 54 -3.08 -14.22 10.47
N VAL A 55 -2.93 -13.48 9.37
CA VAL A 55 -1.99 -12.36 9.24
C VAL A 55 -2.36 -11.23 10.21
N THR A 56 -3.63 -10.82 10.25
CA THR A 56 -4.14 -9.76 11.12
C THR A 56 -3.84 -10.04 12.60
N ARG A 57 -4.07 -11.27 13.04
CA ARG A 57 -3.82 -11.69 14.42
C ARG A 57 -2.35 -11.61 14.82
N LEU A 58 -1.44 -11.85 13.89
CA LEU A 58 0.01 -11.87 14.12
C LEU A 58 0.69 -10.54 13.80
N ALA A 59 -0.03 -9.60 13.21
CA ALA A 59 0.53 -8.31 12.81
C ALA A 59 1.05 -7.54 14.04
N PRO A 60 2.28 -7.02 13.99
CA PRO A 60 2.80 -6.18 15.06
C PRO A 60 2.02 -4.85 15.13
N PRO A 61 2.00 -4.19 16.29
CA PRO A 61 1.48 -2.84 16.36
C PRO A 61 2.28 -1.94 15.40
N PRO A 62 1.63 -0.92 14.79
CA PRO A 62 2.33 0.01 13.92
C PRO A 62 3.44 0.73 14.68
N ALA A 63 4.55 1.01 13.99
CA ALA A 63 5.59 1.85 14.54
C ALA A 63 5.04 3.24 14.92
N PRO A 64 5.56 3.89 15.98
CA PRO A 64 5.17 5.25 16.34
C PRO A 64 5.40 6.20 15.16
N THR A 65 4.42 7.03 14.82
CA THR A 65 4.57 8.01 13.74
C THR A 65 5.46 9.16 14.20
N PRO A 66 6.62 9.41 13.57
CA PRO A 66 7.43 10.57 13.89
C PRO A 66 6.63 11.86 13.59
N GLY A 67 6.52 12.76 14.56
CA GLY A 67 5.88 14.06 14.36
C GLY A 67 4.49 14.25 14.97
N GLY A 68 3.96 13.28 15.75
CA GLY A 68 2.78 13.50 16.59
C GLY A 68 1.46 13.74 15.84
N GLY A 69 1.37 13.40 14.56
CA GLY A 69 0.12 13.40 13.79
C GLY A 69 -0.85 12.33 14.29
N ALA A 70 -2.15 12.49 14.05
CA ALA A 70 -3.18 11.52 14.42
C ALA A 70 -2.83 10.14 13.82
N SER A 71 -2.28 9.24 14.65
CA SER A 71 -1.91 7.90 14.24
C SER A 71 -3.18 7.05 14.13
N LEU A 72 -3.34 6.36 13.00
CA LEU A 72 -4.38 5.35 12.84
C LEU A 72 -4.13 4.22 13.87
N SER A 73 -5.19 3.80 14.57
CA SER A 73 -5.11 2.61 15.42
C SER A 73 -4.76 1.38 14.55
N PRO A 74 -4.17 0.32 15.14
CA PRO A 74 -3.91 -0.92 14.41
C PRO A 74 -5.15 -1.43 13.68
N ARG A 75 -6.31 -1.36 14.30
CA ARG A 75 -7.58 -1.81 13.75
C ARG A 75 -8.09 -0.92 12.62
N HIS A 76 -8.01 0.41 12.76
CA HIS A 76 -8.31 1.35 11.68
C HIS A 76 -7.50 1.02 10.43
N ARG A 77 -6.20 0.77 10.60
CA ARG A 77 -5.29 0.40 9.51
C ARG A 77 -5.67 -0.92 8.87
N GLN A 78 -5.98 -1.95 9.67
CA GLN A 78 -6.40 -3.26 9.18
C GLN A 78 -7.70 -3.16 8.37
N LEU A 79 -8.74 -2.50 8.90
CA LEU A 79 -10.02 -2.31 8.22
C LEU A 79 -9.85 -1.54 6.90
N LEU A 80 -9.08 -0.46 6.90
CA LEU A 80 -8.81 0.30 5.69
C LEU A 80 -8.10 -0.55 4.62
N LEU A 81 -7.07 -1.31 4.98
CA LEU A 81 -6.35 -2.16 4.02
C LEU A 81 -7.23 -3.27 3.46
N LEU A 82 -7.99 -3.94 4.33
CA LEU A 82 -8.87 -5.02 3.90
C LEU A 82 -9.97 -4.53 2.94
N THR A 83 -10.56 -3.37 3.22
CA THR A 83 -11.66 -2.84 2.40
C THR A 83 -11.19 -2.14 1.13
N ALA A 84 -10.10 -1.35 1.18
CA ALA A 84 -9.69 -0.54 0.06
C ALA A 84 -8.57 -1.15 -0.80
N LEU A 85 -7.63 -1.90 -0.21
CA LEU A 85 -6.55 -2.54 -0.96
C LEU A 85 -6.92 -3.97 -1.39
N GLU A 86 -7.62 -4.69 -0.51
CA GLU A 86 -8.01 -6.07 -0.76
C GLU A 86 -9.48 -6.22 -1.20
N GLU A 87 -10.19 -5.11 -1.33
CA GLU A 87 -11.56 -5.03 -1.88
C GLU A 87 -12.56 -5.96 -1.16
N LEU A 88 -12.36 -6.17 0.14
CA LEU A 88 -13.33 -6.92 0.94
C LEU A 88 -14.56 -6.07 1.27
N SER A 89 -15.71 -6.73 1.38
CA SER A 89 -16.88 -6.11 2.00
C SER A 89 -16.57 -5.73 3.46
N VAL A 90 -17.25 -4.72 4.01
CA VAL A 90 -17.06 -4.34 5.43
C VAL A 90 -17.40 -5.53 6.35
N ALA A 91 -18.39 -6.36 5.98
CA ALA A 91 -18.76 -7.56 6.73
C ALA A 91 -17.63 -8.61 6.75
N ASP A 92 -16.98 -8.84 5.60
CA ASP A 92 -15.83 -9.77 5.53
C ASP A 92 -14.63 -9.21 6.30
N ALA A 93 -14.36 -7.89 6.18
CA ALA A 93 -13.30 -7.23 6.92
C ALA A 93 -13.55 -7.30 8.44
N ALA A 94 -14.78 -7.08 8.89
CA ALA A 94 -15.19 -7.24 10.29
C ALA A 94 -14.94 -8.67 10.80
N THR A 95 -15.29 -9.68 9.98
CA THR A 95 -15.01 -11.10 10.27
C THR A 95 -13.51 -11.38 10.39
N VAL A 96 -12.69 -10.83 9.50
CA VAL A 96 -11.22 -10.98 9.51
C VAL A 96 -10.61 -10.34 10.75
N VAL A 97 -11.06 -9.16 11.13
CA VAL A 97 -10.55 -8.41 12.30
C VAL A 97 -11.13 -8.93 13.62
N GLY A 98 -12.24 -9.68 13.56
CA GLY A 98 -12.90 -10.27 14.73
C GLY A 98 -13.73 -9.29 15.55
N VAL A 99 -14.44 -8.37 14.88
CA VAL A 99 -15.33 -7.40 15.52
C VAL A 99 -16.76 -7.47 14.93
N PRO A 100 -17.79 -6.99 15.65
CA PRO A 100 -19.14 -6.80 15.10
C PRO A 100 -19.13 -5.84 13.90
N LEU A 101 -20.09 -6.00 12.99
CA LEU A 101 -20.18 -5.19 11.76
C LEU A 101 -20.35 -3.69 12.06
N ASP A 102 -21.23 -3.34 12.98
CA ASP A 102 -21.48 -1.96 13.41
C ASP A 102 -20.23 -1.26 13.98
N VAL A 103 -19.42 -2.02 14.72
CA VAL A 103 -18.12 -1.55 15.22
C VAL A 103 -17.15 -1.32 14.06
N ALA A 104 -17.09 -2.25 13.11
CA ALA A 104 -16.22 -2.12 11.94
C ALA A 104 -16.62 -0.91 11.06
N GLU A 105 -17.91 -0.68 10.86
CA GLU A 105 -18.43 0.48 10.12
C GLU A 105 -18.04 1.80 10.80
N THR A 106 -18.21 1.88 12.11
CA THR A 106 -17.86 3.07 12.91
C THR A 106 -16.35 3.34 12.84
N GLU A 107 -15.53 2.35 13.14
CA GLU A 107 -14.07 2.48 13.11
C GLU A 107 -13.54 2.79 11.70
N LEU A 108 -14.17 2.26 10.66
CA LEU A 108 -13.81 2.57 9.28
C LEU A 108 -14.13 4.02 8.91
N ALA A 109 -15.25 4.57 9.40
CA ALA A 109 -15.59 5.99 9.22
C ALA A 109 -14.58 6.89 9.94
N GLU A 110 -14.26 6.58 11.20
CA GLU A 110 -13.23 7.32 11.97
C GLU A 110 -11.86 7.28 11.30
N ALA A 111 -11.49 6.11 10.77
CA ALA A 111 -10.23 5.93 10.06
C ALA A 111 -10.15 6.78 8.77
N ARG A 112 -11.23 6.83 8.00
CA ARG A 112 -11.34 7.70 6.81
C ARG A 112 -11.23 9.17 7.15
N ASP A 113 -11.84 9.60 8.24
CA ASP A 113 -11.75 10.98 8.71
C ASP A 113 -10.34 11.31 9.23
N ALA A 114 -9.66 10.37 9.88
CA ALA A 114 -8.27 10.54 10.28
C ALA A 114 -7.34 10.69 9.06
N LEU A 115 -7.55 9.92 7.99
CA LEU A 115 -6.80 10.09 6.73
C LEU A 115 -6.99 11.47 6.12
N ARG A 116 -8.22 12.00 6.08
CA ARG A 116 -8.51 13.34 5.56
C ARG A 116 -7.83 14.46 6.36
N ARG A 117 -7.58 14.22 7.65
CA ARG A 117 -6.90 15.17 8.54
C ARG A 117 -5.38 15.00 8.55
N ALA A 118 -4.83 14.00 7.87
CA ALA A 118 -3.38 13.77 7.82
C ALA A 118 -2.63 14.96 7.20
N ALA A 119 -1.39 15.17 7.63
CA ALA A 119 -0.58 16.27 7.14
C ALA A 119 -0.33 16.17 5.63
N ALA A 120 -0.38 17.31 4.94
CA ALA A 120 -0.07 17.41 3.53
C ALA A 120 1.36 16.92 3.24
N THR A 121 1.51 16.11 2.19
CA THR A 121 2.78 15.55 1.75
C THR A 121 3.10 16.02 0.33
N GLU A 122 4.39 16.26 0.07
CA GLU A 122 4.90 16.64 -1.26
C GLU A 122 5.17 15.39 -2.09
N ILE A 123 4.44 15.26 -3.20
CA ILE A 123 4.42 14.06 -4.03
C ILE A 123 4.97 14.36 -5.42
N LEU A 124 5.88 13.51 -5.91
CA LEU A 124 6.26 13.44 -7.31
C LEU A 124 5.47 12.30 -7.97
N VAL A 125 4.77 12.63 -9.06
CA VAL A 125 4.08 11.63 -9.90
C VAL A 125 4.96 11.30 -11.11
N ILE A 126 5.16 10.02 -11.41
CA ILE A 126 5.89 9.52 -12.57
C ILE A 126 4.89 8.70 -13.39
N GLU A 127 4.44 9.27 -14.51
CA GLU A 127 3.37 8.72 -15.35
C GLU A 127 3.47 9.37 -16.73
N ASP A 128 3.54 8.58 -17.80
CA ASP A 128 3.68 9.08 -19.17
C ASP A 128 2.34 9.39 -19.85
N GLU A 129 1.24 8.80 -19.35
CA GLU A 129 -0.10 9.08 -19.87
C GLU A 129 -0.70 10.34 -19.21
N PRO A 130 -0.89 11.46 -19.94
CA PRO A 130 -1.31 12.74 -19.33
C PRO A 130 -2.65 12.67 -18.61
N ILE A 131 -3.58 11.85 -19.10
CA ILE A 131 -4.92 11.70 -18.50
C ILE A 131 -4.79 10.99 -17.15
N ILE A 132 -4.04 9.88 -17.10
CA ILE A 132 -3.81 9.12 -15.86
C ILE A 132 -3.01 9.97 -14.85
N ALA A 133 -1.99 10.68 -15.31
CA ALA A 133 -1.23 11.60 -14.46
C ALA A 133 -2.12 12.68 -13.82
N MET A 134 -3.07 13.21 -14.59
CA MET A 134 -4.05 14.19 -14.10
C MET A 134 -5.00 13.57 -13.07
N ASP A 135 -5.50 12.37 -13.32
CA ASP A 135 -6.39 11.65 -12.39
C ASP A 135 -5.68 11.34 -11.06
N VAL A 136 -4.47 10.80 -11.13
CA VAL A 136 -3.64 10.53 -9.94
C VAL A 136 -3.38 11.83 -9.17
N ARG A 137 -3.03 12.92 -9.88
CA ARG A 137 -2.82 14.22 -9.27
C ARG A 137 -4.07 14.73 -8.56
N GLN A 138 -5.23 14.72 -9.21
CA GLN A 138 -6.49 15.18 -8.62
C GLN A 138 -6.85 14.38 -7.37
N LEU A 139 -6.67 13.05 -7.41
CA LEU A 139 -6.94 12.17 -6.28
C LEU A 139 -6.06 12.49 -5.06
N VAL A 140 -4.76 12.64 -5.24
CA VAL A 140 -3.87 12.95 -4.11
C VAL A 140 -4.04 14.37 -3.59
N GLU A 141 -4.34 15.34 -4.47
CA GLU A 141 -4.67 16.72 -4.08
C GLU A 141 -6.00 16.78 -3.32
N ALA A 142 -7.01 15.99 -3.70
CA ALA A 142 -8.26 15.86 -2.97
C ALA A 142 -8.08 15.23 -1.56
N CYS A 143 -7.02 14.44 -1.36
CA CYS A 143 -6.62 13.93 -0.05
C CYS A 143 -5.79 14.93 0.78
N GLY A 144 -5.58 16.15 0.29
CA GLY A 144 -4.84 17.21 1.00
C GLY A 144 -3.33 17.19 0.75
N HIS A 145 -2.82 16.34 -0.15
CA HIS A 145 -1.40 16.32 -0.51
C HIS A 145 -1.10 17.34 -1.62
N ARG A 146 0.19 17.60 -1.86
CA ARG A 146 0.65 18.54 -2.88
C ARG A 146 1.52 17.85 -3.93
N VAL A 147 1.10 17.83 -5.19
CA VAL A 147 1.92 17.36 -6.31
C VAL A 147 2.96 18.42 -6.67
N VAL A 148 4.25 18.11 -6.43
CA VAL A 148 5.38 19.03 -6.70
C VAL A 148 5.94 18.88 -8.10
N GLY A 149 5.54 17.85 -8.82
CA GLY A 149 5.90 17.63 -10.22
C GLY A 149 5.22 16.39 -10.79
N VAL A 150 5.12 16.39 -12.13
CA VAL A 150 4.71 15.23 -12.92
C VAL A 150 5.83 14.97 -13.94
N ALA A 151 6.31 13.74 -14.00
CA ALA A 151 7.36 13.29 -14.92
C ALA A 151 6.81 12.24 -15.87
N ALA A 152 6.95 12.46 -17.16
CA ALA A 152 6.53 11.53 -18.20
C ALA A 152 7.69 10.64 -18.71
N SER A 153 8.88 10.74 -18.11
CA SER A 153 10.03 9.93 -18.50
C SER A 153 11.00 9.75 -17.34
N GLU A 154 11.86 8.72 -17.45
CA GLU A 154 12.92 8.44 -16.49
C GLU A 154 13.83 9.65 -16.23
N ALA A 155 14.32 10.30 -17.30
CA ALA A 155 15.21 11.45 -17.19
C ALA A 155 14.53 12.65 -16.49
N GLN A 156 13.25 12.88 -16.77
CA GLN A 156 12.47 13.94 -16.13
C GLN A 156 12.22 13.61 -14.66
N ALA A 157 11.91 12.36 -14.34
CA ALA A 157 11.69 11.90 -12.96
C ALA A 157 12.91 12.15 -12.07
N VAL A 158 14.09 11.72 -12.51
CA VAL A 158 15.35 11.92 -11.78
C VAL A 158 15.62 13.40 -11.57
N ARG A 159 15.52 14.23 -12.62
CA ARG A 159 15.74 15.68 -12.53
C ARG A 159 14.76 16.34 -11.55
N LEU A 160 13.46 16.02 -11.64
CA LEU A 160 12.45 16.61 -10.75
C LEU A 160 12.65 16.14 -9.30
N ALA A 161 13.00 14.89 -9.06
CA ALA A 161 13.28 14.39 -7.73
C ALA A 161 14.45 15.14 -7.07
N GLN A 162 15.54 15.38 -7.80
CA GLN A 162 16.68 16.15 -7.32
C GLN A 162 16.33 17.62 -7.01
N GLN A 163 15.53 18.25 -7.88
CA GLN A 163 15.15 19.67 -7.73
C GLN A 163 14.11 19.91 -6.66
N LYS A 164 13.09 19.04 -6.57
CA LYS A 164 11.90 19.23 -5.72
C LYS A 164 11.99 18.52 -4.38
N ARG A 165 12.88 17.53 -4.26
CA ARG A 165 13.07 16.74 -3.04
C ARG A 165 11.72 16.23 -2.48
N PRO A 166 10.91 15.50 -3.26
CA PRO A 166 9.59 15.02 -2.81
C PRO A 166 9.71 14.15 -1.57
N ARG A 167 8.65 14.07 -0.79
CA ARG A 167 8.55 13.20 0.39
C ARG A 167 7.89 11.86 0.08
N LEU A 168 7.32 11.72 -1.11
CA LEU A 168 6.74 10.48 -1.64
C LEU A 168 6.83 10.49 -3.16
N ILE A 169 7.01 9.32 -3.76
CA ILE A 169 6.91 9.11 -5.20
C ILE A 169 5.75 8.17 -5.49
N LEU A 170 4.87 8.54 -6.42
CA LEU A 170 3.92 7.66 -7.07
C LEU A 170 4.43 7.39 -8.48
N ALA A 171 4.68 6.13 -8.83
CA ALA A 171 5.30 5.78 -10.10
C ALA A 171 4.53 4.69 -10.84
N ASP A 172 4.27 4.91 -12.14
CA ASP A 172 3.98 3.79 -13.02
C ASP A 172 5.26 3.02 -13.33
N VAL A 173 5.12 1.74 -13.56
CA VAL A 173 6.20 0.83 -13.99
C VAL A 173 6.56 1.07 -15.45
N ASN A 174 5.55 1.26 -16.31
CA ASN A 174 5.73 1.41 -17.75
C ASN A 174 5.58 2.87 -18.16
N LEU A 175 6.63 3.47 -18.69
CA LEU A 175 6.62 4.84 -19.18
C LEU A 175 6.70 4.90 -20.73
N GLY A 176 6.28 3.84 -21.41
CA GLY A 176 6.28 3.78 -22.87
C GLY A 176 7.64 4.16 -23.45
N ALA A 177 7.65 5.10 -24.40
CA ALA A 177 8.89 5.61 -24.99
C ALA A 177 9.75 6.43 -23.99
N GLY A 178 9.21 6.79 -22.83
CA GLY A 178 9.88 7.56 -21.77
C GLY A 178 10.82 6.72 -20.88
N GLY A 179 10.84 5.39 -21.05
CA GLY A 179 11.71 4.47 -20.32
C GLY A 179 10.96 3.57 -19.35
N ASP A 180 11.58 3.24 -18.23
CA ASP A 180 11.06 2.31 -17.23
C ASP A 180 11.01 3.00 -15.85
N GLY A 181 9.83 2.95 -15.23
CA GLY A 181 9.60 3.60 -13.94
C GLY A 181 10.39 2.95 -12.79
N ILE A 182 10.63 1.63 -12.85
CA ILE A 182 11.44 0.93 -11.86
C ILE A 182 12.89 1.45 -11.93
N THR A 183 13.41 1.59 -13.15
CA THR A 183 14.76 2.15 -13.38
C THR A 183 14.86 3.59 -12.88
N ALA A 184 13.84 4.42 -13.16
CA ALA A 184 13.76 5.79 -12.66
C ALA A 184 13.82 5.85 -11.14
N VAL A 185 12.98 5.06 -10.47
CA VAL A 185 12.92 4.96 -9.00
C VAL A 185 14.24 4.48 -8.42
N ASN A 186 14.84 3.43 -8.97
CA ASN A 186 16.12 2.90 -8.49
C ASN A 186 17.24 3.95 -8.59
N ARG A 187 17.26 4.77 -9.65
CA ARG A 187 18.21 5.88 -9.78
C ARG A 187 17.98 6.96 -8.74
N ILE A 188 16.72 7.35 -8.52
CA ILE A 188 16.35 8.35 -7.51
C ILE A 188 16.75 7.88 -6.11
N GLN A 189 16.46 6.62 -5.76
CA GLN A 189 16.68 6.07 -4.42
C GLN A 189 18.16 5.89 -4.06
N ARG A 190 19.08 5.94 -5.04
CA ARG A 190 20.54 5.98 -4.76
C ARG A 190 20.97 7.27 -4.06
N GLU A 191 20.26 8.38 -4.35
CA GLU A 191 20.61 9.70 -3.84
C GLU A 191 19.60 10.24 -2.83
N LEU A 192 18.35 9.84 -2.96
CA LEU A 192 17.22 10.33 -2.15
C LEU A 192 16.45 9.18 -1.53
N LYS A 193 16.54 9.01 -0.23
CA LYS A 193 15.79 8.01 0.54
C LYS A 193 14.33 8.49 0.67
N VAL A 194 13.51 8.14 -0.30
CA VAL A 194 12.09 8.53 -0.39
C VAL A 194 11.23 7.28 -0.56
N PRO A 195 10.08 7.17 0.15
CA PRO A 195 9.16 6.08 -0.05
C PRO A 195 8.54 6.13 -1.45
N VAL A 196 8.23 4.95 -1.98
CA VAL A 196 7.66 4.79 -3.33
C VAL A 196 6.43 3.91 -3.26
N ILE A 197 5.38 4.33 -3.96
CA ILE A 197 4.21 3.53 -4.27
C ILE A 197 4.18 3.34 -5.78
N PHE A 198 4.17 2.10 -6.24
CA PHE A 198 3.92 1.82 -7.65
C PHE A 198 2.41 1.73 -7.91
N VAL A 199 1.96 2.48 -8.93
CA VAL A 199 0.56 2.51 -9.38
C VAL A 199 0.56 2.05 -10.83
N THR A 200 0.27 0.77 -11.09
CA THR A 200 0.53 0.17 -12.41
C THR A 200 -0.51 -0.84 -12.85
N ALA A 201 -0.67 -0.99 -14.17
CA ALA A 201 -1.44 -2.09 -14.77
C ALA A 201 -0.66 -3.42 -14.80
N TYR A 202 0.65 -3.40 -14.47
CA TYR A 202 1.55 -4.54 -14.58
C TYR A 202 2.22 -4.89 -13.24
N PRO A 203 1.44 -5.21 -12.18
CA PRO A 203 1.98 -5.48 -10.85
C PRO A 203 2.93 -6.68 -10.81
N GLU A 204 2.77 -7.63 -11.73
CA GLU A 204 3.63 -8.82 -11.85
C GLU A 204 5.09 -8.48 -12.15
N ARG A 205 5.37 -7.36 -12.81
CA ARG A 205 6.74 -6.89 -13.06
C ARG A 205 7.50 -6.51 -11.79
N LEU A 206 6.79 -6.25 -10.70
CA LEU A 206 7.33 -5.86 -9.39
C LEU A 206 7.43 -7.04 -8.41
N LEU A 207 6.83 -8.19 -8.76
CA LEU A 207 6.67 -9.34 -7.86
C LEU A 207 7.57 -10.51 -8.29
N THR A 208 8.72 -10.23 -8.90
CA THR A 208 9.60 -11.24 -9.51
C THR A 208 10.50 -11.98 -8.51
N ALA A 209 10.51 -11.61 -7.24
CA ALA A 209 11.42 -12.13 -6.19
C ALA A 209 12.92 -11.93 -6.47
N GLU A 210 13.30 -11.41 -7.64
CA GLU A 210 14.69 -11.15 -8.03
C GLU A 210 15.21 -9.76 -7.61
N GLN A 211 14.28 -8.87 -7.26
CA GLN A 211 14.58 -7.50 -6.83
C GLN A 211 13.90 -7.19 -5.49
N VAL A 212 14.32 -6.11 -4.84
CA VAL A 212 13.61 -5.60 -3.65
C VAL A 212 12.22 -5.16 -4.07
N GLU A 213 11.20 -5.92 -3.65
CA GLU A 213 9.81 -5.60 -3.96
C GLU A 213 9.35 -4.39 -3.12
N PRO A 214 8.64 -3.43 -3.71
CA PRO A 214 8.16 -2.25 -2.99
C PRO A 214 7.12 -2.64 -1.93
N ALA A 215 7.06 -1.87 -0.85
CA ALA A 215 6.07 -2.08 0.21
C ALA A 215 4.63 -1.87 -0.27
N PHE A 216 4.44 -0.99 -1.27
CA PHE A 216 3.13 -0.65 -1.79
C PHE A 216 3.09 -0.75 -3.31
N VAL A 217 2.18 -1.60 -3.80
CA VAL A 217 1.83 -1.74 -5.21
C VAL A 217 0.31 -1.63 -5.32
N ILE A 218 -0.15 -0.70 -6.12
CA ILE A 218 -1.57 -0.48 -6.42
C ILE A 218 -1.80 -0.83 -7.88
N SER A 219 -2.72 -1.76 -8.14
CA SER A 219 -3.07 -2.16 -9.50
C SER A 219 -4.07 -1.16 -10.11
N LYS A 220 -3.85 -0.78 -11.38
CA LYS A 220 -4.81 -0.01 -12.18
C LYS A 220 -5.89 -0.96 -12.76
N PRO A 221 -7.18 -0.56 -12.78
CA PRO A 221 -7.77 0.62 -12.15
C PRO A 221 -7.80 0.49 -10.62
N PHE A 222 -7.75 1.60 -9.89
CA PHE A 222 -7.72 1.61 -8.43
C PHE A 222 -8.79 2.52 -7.82
N GLU A 223 -9.20 2.18 -6.62
CA GLU A 223 -10.09 2.99 -5.82
C GLU A 223 -9.34 4.18 -5.20
N PRO A 224 -9.91 5.40 -5.19
CA PRO A 224 -9.28 6.58 -4.59
C PRO A 224 -8.83 6.36 -3.14
N LEU A 225 -9.61 5.61 -2.37
CA LEU A 225 -9.30 5.29 -0.98
C LEU A 225 -8.06 4.40 -0.84
N ALA A 226 -7.82 3.48 -1.79
CA ALA A 226 -6.62 2.64 -1.79
C ALA A 226 -5.35 3.49 -1.92
N LEU A 227 -5.35 4.48 -2.82
CA LEU A 227 -4.24 5.41 -2.98
C LEU A 227 -4.04 6.29 -1.75
N ALA A 228 -5.11 6.81 -1.15
CA ALA A 228 -5.04 7.61 0.08
C ALA A 228 -4.42 6.83 1.24
N ILE A 229 -4.82 5.57 1.44
CA ILE A 229 -4.28 4.70 2.49
C ILE A 229 -2.81 4.39 2.27
N ALA A 230 -2.44 3.98 1.05
CA ALA A 230 -1.06 3.66 0.71
C ALA A 230 -0.17 4.90 0.90
N THR A 231 -0.62 6.07 0.48
CA THR A 231 0.07 7.36 0.67
C THR A 231 0.28 7.65 2.15
N TYR A 232 -0.79 7.58 2.95
CA TYR A 232 -0.70 7.79 4.40
C TYR A 232 0.31 6.83 5.05
N GLN A 233 0.27 5.55 4.70
CA GLN A 233 1.15 4.55 5.28
C GLN A 233 2.59 4.71 4.84
N ALA A 234 2.84 4.98 3.56
CA ALA A 234 4.18 5.19 3.05
C ALA A 234 4.87 6.37 3.75
N VAL A 235 4.13 7.46 3.99
CA VAL A 235 4.64 8.64 4.69
C VAL A 235 4.83 8.39 6.19
N SER A 236 3.90 7.63 6.81
CA SER A 236 3.93 7.34 8.25
C SER A 236 4.97 6.26 8.62
N SER A 237 5.36 5.41 7.68
CA SER A 237 6.29 4.29 7.89
C SER A 237 7.75 4.69 7.65
N THR A 238 8.04 5.93 7.24
CA THR A 238 9.40 6.42 7.05
C THR A 238 10.09 6.59 8.40
N VAL A 239 10.55 5.47 8.98
CA VAL A 239 11.63 5.49 9.98
C VAL A 239 12.88 5.93 9.23
N PRO A 240 13.67 6.91 9.74
CA PRO A 240 14.99 7.17 9.21
C PRO A 240 15.77 5.86 9.27
N LEU A 241 16.20 5.36 8.12
CA LEU A 241 17.26 4.34 8.08
C LEU A 241 18.54 5.10 8.41
N ASP A 242 18.96 4.99 9.68
CA ASP A 242 20.31 5.38 10.10
C ASP A 242 21.38 4.60 9.33
#